data_68d2e8d92596e4876dfa834bc0019a3b
#
_entry.id   68d2e8d92596e4876dfa834bc0019a3b
#
_cell.length_a   1.000
_cell.length_b   1.000
_cell.length_c   1.000
_cell.angle_alpha   90.00
_cell.angle_beta   90.00
_cell.angle_gamma   90.00
#
_symmetry.space_group_name_H-M   'P 1'
#
loop_
_entity.id
_entity.type
_entity.pdbx_description
1 polymer ?
#
loop_
_entity_poly.entity_id
_entity_poly.type
_entity_poly.pdbx_seq_one_letter_code
_entity_poly.pdbx_strand_id
1 'polypeptide(L)'
;MNKFLFMLFTCFCLSTTIIYANPLIDKAYHNKQSDVQVQGTAKVIKLLSDDNNGSRHQRFVLKLPSNLTILVAHNIDLASRIENLKVGDTVEFYGEYEWNKKGGVLHWTHHDPRGKHKDG
;
A
#
# COMPACT_ATOMS: atom_id res chain seq x y z
N MET A 1 -58.43 23.64 4.43
CA MET A 1 -57.78 22.34 4.59
C MET A 1 -56.39 22.38 4.05
N ASN A 2 -55.42 22.59 4.91
CA ASN A 2 -54.02 22.66 4.52
C ASN A 2 -53.48 21.23 4.49
N LYS A 3 -53.24 20.71 3.30
CA LYS A 3 -52.50 19.44 3.14
C LYS A 3 -51.01 19.78 3.24
N PHE A 4 -50.44 19.46 4.41
CA PHE A 4 -48.99 19.49 4.52
C PHE A 4 -48.42 18.33 3.74
N LEU A 5 -47.75 18.63 2.62
CA LEU A 5 -46.94 17.67 1.90
C LEU A 5 -45.62 17.55 2.64
N PHE A 6 -45.49 16.50 3.47
CA PHE A 6 -44.22 16.14 4.04
C PHE A 6 -43.35 15.51 2.94
N MET A 7 -42.48 16.29 2.36
CA MET A 7 -41.45 15.80 1.48
C MET A 7 -40.36 15.18 2.35
N LEU A 8 -40.42 13.85 2.49
CA LEU A 8 -39.37 13.11 3.15
C LEU A 8 -38.11 13.16 2.29
N PHE A 9 -37.19 14.07 2.58
CA PHE A 9 -35.85 14.04 2.02
C PHE A 9 -35.11 12.88 2.68
N THR A 10 -35.18 11.69 2.07
CA THR A 10 -34.23 10.63 2.38
C THR A 10 -32.89 11.08 1.87
N CYS A 11 -32.07 11.59 2.78
CA CYS A 11 -30.66 11.85 2.51
C CYS A 11 -30.02 10.47 2.26
N PHE A 12 -29.88 10.07 1.02
CA PHE A 12 -29.08 8.94 0.62
C PHE A 12 -27.62 9.37 0.84
N CYS A 13 -27.06 9.06 2.02
CA CYS A 13 -25.63 9.06 2.19
C CYS A 13 -25.06 7.95 1.30
N LEU A 14 -24.76 8.27 0.03
CA LEU A 14 -23.83 7.48 -0.72
C LEU A 14 -22.49 7.59 -0.01
N SER A 15 -22.17 6.56 0.79
CA SER A 15 -20.80 6.36 1.21
C SER A 15 -20.00 6.00 -0.03
N THR A 16 -19.50 7.03 -0.71
CA THR A 16 -18.49 6.83 -1.74
C THR A 16 -17.26 6.30 -1.03
N THR A 17 -17.01 5.01 -1.17
CA THR A 17 -15.71 4.44 -0.85
C THR A 17 -14.73 5.12 -1.80
N ILE A 18 -14.00 6.11 -1.28
CA ILE A 18 -12.94 6.75 -2.05
C ILE A 18 -11.85 5.70 -2.17
N ILE A 19 -11.82 5.01 -3.32
CA ILE A 19 -10.69 4.18 -3.70
C ILE A 19 -9.58 5.15 -4.04
N TYR A 20 -8.64 5.33 -3.11
CA TYR A 20 -7.45 6.12 -3.39
C TYR A 20 -6.63 5.39 -4.44
N ALA A 21 -6.71 5.84 -5.69
CA ALA A 21 -5.73 5.49 -6.69
C ALA A 21 -4.35 5.92 -6.15
N ASN A 22 -3.31 5.11 -6.38
CA ASN A 22 -1.94 5.46 -6.02
C ASN A 22 -1.21 6.01 -7.27
N PRO A 23 -1.55 7.23 -7.74
CA PRO A 23 -1.11 7.72 -9.05
C PRO A 23 0.40 7.88 -9.12
N LEU A 24 1.05 8.14 -7.99
CA LEU A 24 2.51 8.29 -7.93
C LEU A 24 3.22 6.97 -8.21
N ILE A 25 2.72 5.86 -7.69
CA ILE A 25 3.29 4.53 -7.94
C ILE A 25 3.06 4.12 -9.38
N ASP A 26 1.85 4.31 -9.89
CA ASP A 26 1.50 3.98 -11.27
C ASP A 26 2.37 4.79 -12.25
N LYS A 27 2.55 6.07 -11.98
CA LYS A 27 3.43 6.94 -12.76
C LYS A 27 4.89 6.47 -12.70
N ALA A 28 5.39 6.14 -11.51
CA ALA A 28 6.75 5.65 -11.33
C ALA A 28 6.96 4.34 -12.09
N TYR A 29 5.98 3.43 -12.08
CA TYR A 29 6.07 2.20 -12.84
C TYR A 29 6.10 2.46 -14.35
N HIS A 30 5.18 3.27 -14.88
CA HIS A 30 5.15 3.59 -16.30
C HIS A 30 6.41 4.30 -16.79
N ASN A 31 6.98 5.16 -15.97
CA ASN A 31 8.16 5.93 -16.29
C ASN A 31 9.47 5.23 -15.89
N LYS A 32 9.41 4.01 -15.39
CA LYS A 32 10.57 3.23 -14.94
C LYS A 32 11.42 3.98 -13.92
N GLN A 33 10.79 4.64 -12.96
CA GLN A 33 11.43 5.46 -11.94
C GLN A 33 11.65 4.65 -10.66
N SER A 34 12.84 4.75 -10.09
CA SER A 34 13.21 4.23 -8.78
C SER A 34 13.46 5.37 -7.79
N ASP A 35 13.70 5.03 -6.53
CA ASP A 35 13.96 5.97 -5.44
C ASP A 35 12.83 6.99 -5.22
N VAL A 36 11.58 6.52 -5.39
CA VAL A 36 10.40 7.35 -5.21
C VAL A 36 9.74 6.99 -3.88
N GLN A 37 9.60 7.97 -2.99
CA GLN A 37 8.86 7.80 -1.75
C GLN A 37 7.36 7.79 -2.05
N VAL A 38 6.69 6.71 -1.66
CA VAL A 38 5.28 6.47 -1.97
C VAL A 38 4.50 6.08 -0.72
N GLN A 39 3.22 6.38 -0.75
CA GLN A 39 2.27 5.90 0.26
C GLN A 39 0.99 5.47 -0.43
N GLY A 40 0.26 4.60 0.22
CA GLY A 40 -1.01 4.14 -0.34
C GLY A 40 -1.63 3.02 0.44
N THR A 41 -2.68 2.47 -0.16
CA THR A 41 -3.45 1.36 0.38
C THR A 41 -3.62 0.32 -0.70
N ALA A 42 -3.41 -0.95 -0.36
CA ALA A 42 -3.54 -2.05 -1.31
C ALA A 42 -3.91 -3.35 -0.61
N LYS A 43 -4.29 -4.35 -1.38
CA LYS A 43 -4.66 -5.67 -0.85
C LYS A 43 -3.52 -6.66 -0.97
N VAL A 44 -3.33 -7.44 0.07
CA VAL A 44 -2.42 -8.59 0.05
C VAL A 44 -3.02 -9.67 -0.84
N ILE A 45 -2.28 -10.07 -1.88
CA ILE A 45 -2.69 -11.16 -2.77
C ILE A 45 -1.84 -12.41 -2.64
N LYS A 46 -0.66 -12.32 -2.04
CA LYS A 46 0.24 -13.45 -1.85
C LYS A 46 1.18 -13.21 -0.68
N LEU A 47 1.37 -14.23 0.14
CA LEU A 47 2.40 -14.26 1.16
C LEU A 47 3.58 -15.09 0.64
N LEU A 48 4.79 -14.59 0.83
CA LEU A 48 6.01 -15.29 0.43
C LEU A 48 6.82 -15.66 1.67
N SER A 49 7.74 -16.60 1.53
CA SER A 49 8.70 -16.89 2.58
C SER A 49 9.65 -15.72 2.80
N ASP A 50 10.16 -15.59 4.02
CA ASP A 50 11.14 -14.57 4.35
C ASP A 50 12.38 -14.69 3.46
N ASP A 51 12.94 -13.56 3.10
CA ASP A 51 14.27 -13.49 2.51
C ASP A 51 15.29 -13.37 3.65
N ASN A 52 16.11 -14.40 3.82
CA ASN A 52 17.14 -14.47 4.86
C ASN A 52 18.56 -14.20 4.31
N ASN A 53 18.66 -13.76 3.07
CA ASN A 53 19.93 -13.41 2.45
C ASN A 53 20.30 -11.96 2.84
N GLY A 54 21.30 -11.80 3.70
CA GLY A 54 21.61 -10.51 4.31
C GLY A 54 20.60 -10.16 5.42
N SER A 55 20.16 -8.92 5.48
CA SER A 55 19.07 -8.51 6.37
C SER A 55 17.80 -9.30 6.07
N ARG A 56 17.12 -9.75 7.13
CA ARG A 56 15.90 -10.53 6.96
C ARG A 56 14.74 -9.63 6.57
N HIS A 57 13.99 -10.07 5.57
CA HIS A 57 12.82 -9.36 5.09
C HIS A 57 11.59 -10.26 5.08
N GLN A 58 10.52 -9.79 5.69
CA GLN A 58 9.18 -10.34 5.47
C GLN A 58 8.71 -9.88 4.09
N ARG A 59 8.18 -10.82 3.29
CA ARG A 59 7.81 -10.52 1.91
C ARG A 59 6.36 -10.88 1.64
N PHE A 60 5.68 -10.01 0.93
CA PHE A 60 4.33 -10.25 0.43
C PHE A 60 4.05 -9.38 -0.79
N VAL A 61 3.05 -9.77 -1.55
CA VAL A 61 2.66 -9.04 -2.76
C VAL A 61 1.37 -8.29 -2.51
N LEU A 62 1.37 -7.02 -2.85
CA LEU A 62 0.20 -6.14 -2.83
C LEU A 62 -0.33 -5.92 -4.24
N LYS A 63 -1.66 -5.84 -4.35
CA LYS A 63 -2.33 -5.41 -5.57
C LYS A 63 -2.94 -4.04 -5.34
N LEU A 64 -2.51 -3.07 -6.15
CA LEU A 64 -3.04 -1.72 -6.16
C LEU A 64 -4.42 -1.66 -6.85
N PRO A 65 -5.21 -0.59 -6.61
CA PRO A 65 -6.48 -0.40 -7.33
C PRO A 65 -6.34 -0.40 -8.86
N SER A 66 -5.18 0.02 -9.38
CA SER A 66 -4.85 0.00 -10.81
C SER A 66 -4.56 -1.40 -11.38
N ASN A 67 -4.59 -2.43 -10.56
CA ASN A 67 -4.15 -3.80 -10.83
C ASN A 67 -2.62 -4.00 -10.91
N LEU A 68 -1.83 -2.97 -10.74
CA LEU A 68 -0.39 -3.11 -10.57
C LEU A 68 -0.10 -3.93 -9.31
N THR A 69 0.80 -4.89 -9.41
CA THR A 69 1.28 -5.66 -8.25
C THR A 69 2.67 -5.23 -7.86
N ILE A 70 2.90 -5.06 -6.58
CA ILE A 70 4.21 -4.70 -6.03
C ILE A 70 4.64 -5.70 -4.96
N LEU A 71 5.92 -5.99 -4.90
CA LEU A 71 6.51 -6.79 -3.84
C LEU A 71 6.88 -5.89 -2.68
N VAL A 72 6.39 -6.22 -1.48
CA VAL A 72 6.87 -5.58 -0.25
C VAL A 72 8.00 -6.40 0.34
N ALA A 73 9.11 -5.75 0.63
CA ALA A 73 10.24 -6.30 1.37
C ALA A 73 10.41 -5.50 2.66
N HIS A 74 9.80 -6.00 3.74
CA HIS A 74 9.80 -5.35 5.05
C HIS A 74 10.94 -5.88 5.91
N ASN A 75 11.91 -5.02 6.24
CA ASN A 75 13.09 -5.40 6.99
C ASN A 75 12.72 -5.69 8.45
N ILE A 76 12.73 -6.96 8.83
CA ILE A 76 12.40 -7.41 10.18
C ILE A 76 13.60 -7.50 11.12
N ASP A 77 14.79 -7.13 10.66
CA ASP A 77 15.92 -6.87 11.53
C ASP A 77 15.87 -5.45 12.12
N LEU A 78 15.18 -4.52 11.46
CA LEU A 78 15.05 -3.11 11.87
C LEU A 78 13.66 -2.75 12.40
N ALA A 79 12.64 -3.54 12.09
CA ALA A 79 11.26 -3.31 12.51
C ALA A 79 10.55 -4.61 12.85
N SER A 80 9.47 -4.52 13.60
CA SER A 80 8.66 -5.68 13.94
C SER A 80 8.03 -6.31 12.70
N ARG A 81 7.98 -7.64 12.68
CA ARG A 81 7.17 -8.38 11.71
C ARG A 81 5.72 -7.92 11.77
N ILE A 82 5.08 -7.86 10.63
CA ILE A 82 3.64 -7.66 10.56
C ILE A 82 2.98 -8.99 10.90
N GLU A 83 2.42 -9.04 12.13
CA GLU A 83 1.80 -10.26 12.64
C GLU A 83 0.42 -10.50 12.03
N ASN A 84 0.07 -11.77 11.87
CA ASN A 84 -1.25 -12.22 11.42
C ASN A 84 -1.66 -11.70 10.03
N LEU A 85 -0.70 -11.34 9.20
CA LEU A 85 -0.98 -10.90 7.83
C LEU A 85 -1.58 -12.05 7.03
N LYS A 86 -2.67 -11.78 6.31
CA LYS A 86 -3.41 -12.75 5.50
C LYS A 86 -3.67 -12.22 4.10
N VAL A 87 -3.78 -13.13 3.15
CA VAL A 87 -4.29 -12.81 1.82
C VAL A 87 -5.69 -12.22 1.95
N GLY A 88 -5.95 -11.11 1.27
CA GLY A 88 -7.19 -10.36 1.35
C GLY A 88 -7.14 -9.18 2.31
N ASP A 89 -6.14 -9.10 3.18
CA ASP A 89 -5.98 -7.95 4.07
C ASP A 89 -5.69 -6.68 3.29
N THR A 90 -6.22 -5.57 3.80
CA THR A 90 -5.89 -4.24 3.31
C THR A 90 -4.72 -3.69 4.12
N VAL A 91 -3.67 -3.25 3.43
CA VAL A 91 -2.45 -2.72 4.02
C VAL A 91 -2.28 -1.27 3.61
N GLU A 92 -2.11 -0.39 4.59
CA GLU A 92 -1.60 0.95 4.37
C GLU A 92 -0.08 0.90 4.42
N PHE A 93 0.58 1.57 3.50
CA PHE A 93 2.04 1.55 3.41
C PHE A 93 2.62 2.92 3.14
N TYR A 94 3.86 3.06 3.59
CA TYR A 94 4.73 4.18 3.32
C TYR A 94 6.15 3.65 3.16
N GLY A 95 6.81 3.97 2.06
CA GLY A 95 8.14 3.46 1.78
C GLY A 95 8.69 3.93 0.46
N GLU A 96 9.83 3.35 0.07
CA GLU A 96 10.51 3.68 -1.15
C GLU A 96 10.22 2.66 -2.24
N TYR A 97 9.78 3.16 -3.39
CA TYR A 97 9.50 2.36 -4.58
C TYR A 97 10.75 2.23 -5.44
N GLU A 98 11.06 0.98 -5.79
CA GLU A 98 12.09 0.61 -6.75
C GLU A 98 11.46 -0.07 -7.94
N TRP A 99 11.73 0.43 -9.12
CA TRP A 99 11.17 -0.13 -10.33
C TRP A 99 11.79 -1.48 -10.69
N ASN A 100 10.95 -2.42 -11.13
CA ASN A 100 11.35 -3.56 -11.93
C ASN A 100 10.22 -3.92 -12.91
N LYS A 101 10.53 -4.72 -13.90
CA LYS A 101 9.56 -5.09 -14.95
C LYS A 101 8.36 -5.89 -14.45
N LYS A 102 8.42 -6.44 -13.24
CA LYS A 102 7.34 -7.24 -12.63
C LYS A 102 6.35 -6.41 -11.81
N GLY A 103 6.54 -5.11 -11.73
CA GLY A 103 5.69 -4.19 -10.98
C GLY A 103 6.42 -3.34 -9.96
N GLY A 104 7.59 -3.77 -9.53
CA GLY A 104 8.42 -3.04 -8.59
C GLY A 104 8.43 -3.62 -7.18
N VAL A 105 9.30 -3.05 -6.36
CA VAL A 105 9.50 -3.42 -4.95
C VAL A 105 9.30 -2.21 -4.08
N LEU A 106 8.60 -2.38 -2.98
CA LEU A 106 8.48 -1.41 -1.91
C LEU A 106 9.37 -1.85 -0.74
N HIS A 107 10.31 -1.00 -0.34
CA HIS A 107 11.17 -1.21 0.81
C HIS A 107 11.35 0.07 1.62
N TRP A 108 12.23 0.09 2.63
CA TRP A 108 12.30 1.21 3.57
C TRP A 108 10.96 1.52 4.23
N THR A 109 10.25 0.47 4.63
CA THR A 109 8.92 0.53 5.25
C THR A 109 9.01 0.62 6.78
N HIS A 110 10.02 1.27 7.29
CA HIS A 110 10.34 1.38 8.71
C HIS A 110 11.17 2.63 8.99
N HIS A 111 11.32 2.97 10.28
CA HIS A 111 12.25 4.00 10.72
C HIS A 111 13.70 3.62 10.37
N ASP A 112 14.48 4.58 9.87
CA ASP A 112 15.92 4.40 9.71
C ASP A 112 16.64 4.78 11.00
N PRO A 113 17.20 3.81 11.75
CA PRO A 113 17.90 4.10 13.00
C PRO A 113 19.19 4.93 12.81
N ARG A 114 19.71 4.99 11.59
CA ARG A 114 20.87 5.83 11.26
C ARG A 114 20.47 7.26 10.89
N GLY A 115 19.18 7.55 10.71
CA GLY A 115 18.69 8.86 10.34
C GLY A 115 19.14 9.36 8.96
N LYS A 116 19.55 8.47 8.06
CA LYS A 116 20.07 8.82 6.74
C LYS A 116 19.05 8.67 5.63
N HIS A 117 18.09 7.80 5.79
CA HIS A 117 17.01 7.55 4.86
C HIS A 117 15.69 8.04 5.44
N LYS A 118 14.78 8.43 4.57
CA LYS A 118 13.43 8.82 4.98
C LYS A 118 12.72 7.63 5.61
N ASP A 119 12.07 7.86 6.73
CA ASP A 119 11.30 6.84 7.43
C ASP A 119 10.11 6.35 6.61
N GLY A 120 9.82 5.11 6.75
CA GLY A 120 8.62 4.50 6.19
C GLY A 120 7.58 4.16 7.24
#